data_f59dc2beccb2e0a7c90c1ead85bb2650
#
_entry.id   f59dc2beccb2e0a7c90c1ead85bb2650
#
_cell.length_a   1.000
_cell.length_b   1.000
_cell.length_c   1.000
_cell.angle_alpha   90.00
_cell.angle_beta   90.00
_cell.angle_gamma   90.00
#
_symmetry.space_group_name_H-M   'P 1'
#
loop_
_entity.id
_entity.type
_entity.pdbx_description
1 polymer ?
#
loop_
_entity_poly.entity_id
_entity_poly.type
_entity_poly.pdbx_seq_one_letter_code
_entity_poly.pdbx_strand_id
1 'polypeptide(L)'
;TWKSRGLGDVYKRQDQNGHPYRAIGKILLGEIPREKMSLKALKEYLYAHPERVQEILNYNPSYTFFRHISGDGPLGNIEVPLTPERSIAMDHRLVPKGGLVFYETNLPSEISPSKEILQRFAVVQDTGGAIRGHGRADIFWGRGTPAEKIAGPMKENGRIFLLVARKEVLNAESEISTTLA
;
A
#
# COMPACT_ATOMS: atom_id res chain seq x y z
N THR A 1 2.56 0.87 -6.61
CA THR A 1 1.81 -0.40 -6.74
C THR A 1 2.79 -1.53 -6.99
N TRP A 2 2.93 -2.43 -6.06
CA TRP A 2 3.79 -3.61 -6.18
C TRP A 2 3.10 -4.60 -7.10
N LYS A 3 3.67 -4.86 -8.29
CA LYS A 3 3.27 -6.00 -9.12
C LYS A 3 4.35 -7.05 -9.02
N SER A 4 4.10 -8.11 -8.25
CA SER A 4 4.76 -9.37 -8.43
C SER A 4 4.29 -9.93 -9.78
N ARG A 5 5.13 -9.97 -10.79
CA ARG A 5 4.91 -10.82 -11.96
C ARG A 5 5.33 -12.23 -11.55
N GLY A 6 4.40 -13.17 -11.66
CA GLY A 6 4.58 -14.56 -11.28
C GLY A 6 5.92 -15.13 -11.75
N LEU A 7 6.58 -15.82 -10.84
CA LEU A 7 7.79 -16.61 -10.82
C LEU A 7 8.74 -16.27 -9.67
N GLY A 8 8.24 -15.62 -8.59
CA GLY A 8 9.03 -15.42 -7.38
C GLY A 8 9.92 -14.18 -7.36
N ASP A 9 10.03 -13.44 -8.46
CA ASP A 9 10.82 -12.21 -8.51
C ASP A 9 10.13 -11.07 -7.78
N VAL A 10 10.84 -10.45 -6.85
CA VAL A 10 10.39 -9.29 -6.11
C VAL A 10 11.17 -8.06 -6.58
N TYR A 11 10.42 -7.03 -6.99
CA TYR A 11 10.99 -5.76 -7.41
C TYR A 11 10.64 -4.68 -6.41
N LYS A 12 11.62 -3.90 -6.00
CA LYS A 12 11.43 -2.70 -5.21
C LYS A 12 11.51 -1.47 -6.12
N ARG A 13 10.57 -0.53 -5.93
CA ARG A 13 10.70 0.79 -6.53
C ARG A 13 11.98 1.43 -6.02
N GLN A 14 12.85 1.83 -6.94
CA GLN A 14 14.13 2.43 -6.63
C GLN A 14 14.07 3.94 -6.75
N ASP A 15 13.60 4.44 -7.88
CA ASP A 15 13.63 5.85 -8.22
C ASP A 15 12.57 6.21 -9.26
N GLN A 16 12.51 7.47 -9.62
CA GLN A 16 11.69 7.99 -10.71
C GLN A 16 12.48 9.07 -11.48
N ASN A 17 12.07 9.30 -12.73
CA ASN A 17 12.74 10.23 -13.62
C ASN A 17 12.46 11.72 -13.35
N GLY A 18 11.84 12.06 -12.22
CA GLY A 18 11.56 13.45 -11.82
C GLY A 18 10.37 14.12 -12.52
N HIS A 19 9.78 13.51 -13.54
CA HIS A 19 8.61 14.08 -14.21
C HIS A 19 7.34 13.95 -13.37
N PRO A 20 6.41 14.94 -13.45
CA PRO A 20 5.15 14.89 -12.73
C PRO A 20 4.28 13.74 -13.23
N TYR A 21 3.67 13.02 -12.29
CA TYR A 21 2.74 11.94 -12.60
C TYR A 21 1.47 12.46 -13.27
N ARG A 22 1.05 11.81 -14.35
CA ARG A 22 -0.24 12.02 -15.03
C ARG A 22 -1.03 10.72 -15.06
N ALA A 23 -2.25 10.76 -14.53
CA ALA A 23 -3.12 9.59 -14.55
C ALA A 23 -3.61 9.30 -15.98
N ILE A 24 -3.25 8.15 -16.54
CA ILE A 24 -3.61 7.75 -17.90
C ILE A 24 -5.12 7.61 -18.12
N GLY A 25 -5.90 7.34 -17.06
CA GLY A 25 -7.35 7.30 -17.13
C GLY A 25 -7.97 8.63 -17.57
N LYS A 26 -7.26 9.77 -17.44
CA LYS A 26 -7.79 11.07 -17.84
C LYS A 26 -8.02 11.17 -19.35
N ILE A 27 -7.15 10.59 -20.18
CA ILE A 27 -7.32 10.64 -21.63
C ILE A 27 -8.39 9.66 -22.14
N LEU A 28 -8.82 8.73 -21.28
CA LEU A 28 -9.85 7.75 -21.61
C LEU A 28 -11.24 8.12 -21.09
N LEU A 29 -11.41 9.30 -20.49
CA LEU A 29 -12.72 9.75 -19.98
C LEU A 29 -13.80 9.93 -21.06
N GLY A 30 -13.40 10.09 -22.32
CA GLY A 30 -14.33 10.11 -23.46
C GLY A 30 -14.82 8.70 -23.87
N GLU A 31 -14.13 7.66 -23.44
CA GLU A 31 -14.36 6.27 -23.88
C GLU A 31 -14.80 5.36 -22.72
N ILE A 32 -14.26 5.63 -21.52
CA ILE A 32 -14.65 4.95 -20.28
C ILE A 32 -15.31 5.96 -19.35
N PRO A 33 -16.63 5.85 -19.09
CA PRO A 33 -17.31 6.73 -18.14
C PRO A 33 -16.62 6.76 -16.78
N ARG A 34 -16.59 7.93 -16.15
CA ARG A 34 -15.90 8.16 -14.88
C ARG A 34 -16.31 7.18 -13.78
N GLU A 35 -17.58 6.83 -13.73
CA GLU A 35 -18.19 5.92 -12.75
C GLU A 35 -17.69 4.48 -12.93
N LYS A 36 -17.27 4.11 -14.15
CA LYS A 36 -16.73 2.80 -14.51
C LYS A 36 -15.22 2.77 -14.56
N MET A 37 -14.57 3.93 -14.37
CA MET A 37 -13.10 4.02 -14.42
C MET A 37 -12.48 3.26 -13.26
N SER A 38 -11.78 2.19 -13.59
CA SER A 38 -11.07 1.33 -12.63
C SER A 38 -9.80 0.77 -13.28
N LEU A 39 -8.87 0.24 -12.47
CA LEU A 39 -7.70 -0.44 -13.02
C LEU A 39 -8.07 -1.61 -13.93
N LYS A 40 -9.15 -2.32 -13.61
CA LYS A 40 -9.68 -3.41 -14.43
C LYS A 40 -10.14 -2.89 -15.78
N ALA A 41 -10.99 -1.86 -15.81
CA ALA A 41 -11.49 -1.26 -17.04
C ALA A 41 -10.34 -0.71 -17.91
N LEU A 42 -9.33 -0.07 -17.29
CA LEU A 42 -8.14 0.38 -18.02
C LEU A 42 -7.35 -0.78 -18.66
N LYS A 43 -7.16 -1.86 -17.92
CA LYS A 43 -6.48 -3.05 -18.47
C LYS A 43 -7.27 -3.67 -19.61
N GLU A 44 -8.57 -3.86 -19.45
CA GLU A 44 -9.47 -4.41 -20.47
C GLU A 44 -9.44 -3.56 -21.74
N TYR A 45 -9.50 -2.22 -21.59
CA TYR A 45 -9.39 -1.30 -22.70
C TYR A 45 -8.06 -1.44 -23.44
N LEU A 46 -6.94 -1.43 -22.72
CA LEU A 46 -5.60 -1.56 -23.30
C LEU A 46 -5.39 -2.91 -24.03
N TYR A 47 -5.97 -3.99 -23.52
CA TYR A 47 -5.94 -5.29 -24.20
C TYR A 47 -6.78 -5.32 -25.47
N ALA A 48 -7.90 -4.61 -25.48
CA ALA A 48 -8.78 -4.50 -26.64
C ALA A 48 -8.22 -3.58 -27.74
N HIS A 49 -7.32 -2.63 -27.37
CA HIS A 49 -6.76 -1.63 -28.30
C HIS A 49 -5.22 -1.61 -28.24
N PRO A 50 -4.55 -2.69 -28.68
CA PRO A 50 -3.09 -2.82 -28.59
C PRO A 50 -2.37 -1.73 -29.38
N GLU A 51 -2.94 -1.22 -30.44
CA GLU A 51 -2.41 -0.13 -31.26
C GLU A 51 -2.30 1.21 -30.52
N ARG A 52 -3.12 1.41 -29.47
CA ARG A 52 -3.14 2.65 -28.68
C ARG A 52 -2.34 2.59 -27.39
N VAL A 53 -1.83 1.40 -27.04
CA VAL A 53 -1.13 1.18 -25.76
C VAL A 53 0.02 2.17 -25.57
N GLN A 54 0.85 2.36 -26.60
CA GLN A 54 2.01 3.24 -26.51
C GLN A 54 1.61 4.71 -26.33
N GLU A 55 0.62 5.19 -27.05
CA GLU A 55 0.05 6.55 -26.93
C GLU A 55 -0.44 6.78 -25.50
N ILE A 56 -1.29 5.87 -25.01
CA ILE A 56 -1.94 6.00 -23.70
C ILE A 56 -0.92 5.94 -22.56
N LEU A 57 0.03 5.00 -22.62
CA LEU A 57 1.05 4.87 -21.57
C LEU A 57 2.01 6.06 -21.57
N ASN A 58 2.37 6.59 -22.71
CA ASN A 58 3.27 7.74 -22.84
C ASN A 58 2.63 9.07 -22.42
N TYR A 59 1.30 9.12 -22.25
CA TYR A 59 0.64 10.29 -21.65
C TYR A 59 1.17 10.60 -20.24
N ASN A 60 1.60 9.56 -19.52
CA ASN A 60 2.27 9.74 -18.24
C ASN A 60 3.79 9.83 -18.43
N PRO A 61 4.40 11.02 -18.33
CA PRO A 61 5.84 11.17 -18.49
C PRO A 61 6.64 10.64 -17.28
N SER A 62 5.96 10.37 -16.15
CA SER A 62 6.62 9.86 -14.95
C SER A 62 6.94 8.38 -15.11
N TYR A 63 8.23 8.07 -15.11
CA TYR A 63 8.74 6.70 -15.18
C TYR A 63 9.32 6.27 -13.84
N THR A 64 8.99 5.07 -13.40
CA THR A 64 9.47 4.49 -12.15
C THR A 64 10.48 3.39 -12.44
N PHE A 65 11.67 3.51 -11.87
CA PHE A 65 12.72 2.49 -11.94
C PHE A 65 12.51 1.48 -10.81
N PHE A 66 12.80 0.22 -11.12
CA PHE A 66 12.70 -0.89 -10.18
C PHE A 66 14.03 -1.60 -10.11
N ARG A 67 14.39 -2.09 -8.92
CA ARG A 67 15.49 -3.04 -8.74
C ARG A 67 14.96 -4.39 -8.34
N HIS A 68 15.59 -5.43 -8.81
CA HIS A 68 15.38 -6.77 -8.30
C HIS A 68 15.87 -6.86 -6.86
N ILE A 69 15.13 -7.52 -6.01
CA ILE A 69 15.54 -7.84 -4.64
C ILE A 69 15.44 -9.35 -4.43
N SER A 70 16.51 -9.93 -3.89
CA SER A 70 16.53 -11.31 -3.42
C SER A 70 15.93 -11.37 -2.02
N GLY A 71 15.02 -12.31 -1.76
CA GLY A 71 14.37 -12.49 -0.46
C GLY A 71 12.89 -12.83 -0.54
N ASP A 72 12.31 -13.13 0.61
CA ASP A 72 10.97 -13.75 0.71
C ASP A 72 9.79 -12.76 0.54
N GLY A 73 10.02 -11.51 0.22
CA GLY A 73 8.91 -10.60 0.12
C GLY A 73 9.23 -9.17 -0.30
N PRO A 74 8.19 -8.37 -0.61
CA PRO A 74 8.36 -6.97 -0.82
C PRO A 74 8.86 -6.31 0.45
N LEU A 75 9.85 -5.42 0.31
CA LEU A 75 10.36 -4.61 1.41
C LEU A 75 9.55 -3.33 1.53
N GLY A 76 9.15 -2.98 2.76
CA GLY A 76 8.58 -1.70 3.09
C GLY A 76 9.60 -0.56 3.06
N ASN A 77 9.18 0.64 3.41
CA ASN A 77 10.04 1.83 3.44
C ASN A 77 11.17 1.73 4.49
N ILE A 78 11.01 0.90 5.52
CA ILE A 78 12.04 0.63 6.54
C ILE A 78 12.94 -0.56 6.18
N GLU A 79 12.95 -1.00 4.91
CA GLU A 79 13.78 -2.11 4.38
C GLU A 79 13.52 -3.48 5.05
N VAL A 80 12.34 -3.67 5.64
CA VAL A 80 11.90 -4.92 6.27
C VAL A 80 10.84 -5.59 5.40
N PRO A 81 10.84 -6.93 5.25
CA PRO A 81 9.79 -7.65 4.54
C PRO A 81 8.40 -7.37 5.09
N LEU A 82 7.45 -7.13 4.19
CA LEU A 82 6.06 -6.89 4.57
C LEU A 82 5.35 -8.20 4.88
N THR A 83 4.59 -8.22 5.97
CA THR A 83 3.77 -9.35 6.39
C THR A 83 2.29 -9.07 6.05
N PRO A 84 1.59 -9.99 5.35
CA PRO A 84 0.18 -9.82 5.04
C PRO A 84 -0.65 -9.53 6.28
N GLU A 85 -1.58 -8.57 6.17
CA GLU A 85 -2.49 -8.09 7.23
C GLU A 85 -1.80 -7.48 8.47
N ARG A 86 -0.45 -7.52 8.53
CA ARG A 86 0.34 -7.05 9.67
C ARG A 86 1.26 -5.88 9.35
N SER A 87 1.41 -5.56 8.07
CA SER A 87 2.15 -4.40 7.60
C SER A 87 1.20 -3.39 6.99
N ILE A 88 1.36 -2.14 7.40
CA ILE A 88 0.50 -1.05 6.96
C ILE A 88 1.34 0.14 6.51
N ALA A 89 0.87 0.85 5.49
CA ALA A 89 1.46 2.11 5.04
C ALA A 89 0.61 3.28 5.54
N MET A 90 1.27 4.27 6.15
CA MET A 90 0.64 5.49 6.68
C MET A 90 1.46 6.74 6.35
N ASP A 91 0.90 7.92 6.62
CA ASP A 91 1.64 9.18 6.50
C ASP A 91 2.71 9.26 7.59
N HIS A 92 3.96 9.06 7.21
CA HIS A 92 5.12 9.07 8.12
C HIS A 92 5.37 10.41 8.83
N ARG A 93 4.68 11.49 8.41
CA ARG A 93 4.74 12.79 9.10
C ARG A 93 3.83 12.82 10.33
N LEU A 94 2.86 11.94 10.41
CA LEU A 94 1.87 11.86 11.49
C LEU A 94 2.07 10.63 12.37
N VAL A 95 2.49 9.51 11.78
CA VAL A 95 2.72 8.26 12.49
C VAL A 95 4.14 7.79 12.25
N PRO A 96 4.94 7.57 13.29
CA PRO A 96 6.33 7.16 13.13
C PRO A 96 6.44 5.81 12.43
N LYS A 97 7.46 5.65 11.60
CA LYS A 97 7.81 4.37 11.01
C LYS A 97 8.18 3.38 12.13
N GLY A 98 7.75 2.13 12.00
CA GLY A 98 7.88 1.12 13.04
C GLY A 98 6.82 1.22 14.15
N GLY A 99 5.95 2.23 14.10
CA GLY A 99 4.87 2.39 15.08
C GLY A 99 3.92 1.20 15.08
N LEU A 100 3.55 0.73 16.28
CA LEU A 100 2.56 -0.32 16.47
C LEU A 100 1.17 0.30 16.45
N VAL A 101 0.30 -0.24 15.60
CA VAL A 101 -1.10 0.19 15.52
C VAL A 101 -2.04 -0.99 15.73
N PHE A 102 -3.22 -0.70 16.25
CA PHE A 102 -4.38 -1.58 16.18
C PHE A 102 -5.37 -0.95 15.20
N TYR A 103 -5.85 -1.72 14.23
CA TYR A 103 -6.85 -1.24 13.29
C TYR A 103 -8.09 -2.11 13.27
N GLU A 104 -9.22 -1.47 12.98
CA GLU A 104 -10.52 -2.10 12.79
C GLU A 104 -11.13 -1.58 11.49
N THR A 105 -11.54 -2.49 10.63
CA THR A 105 -12.22 -2.17 9.36
C THR A 105 -13.11 -3.34 8.94
N ASN A 106 -13.93 -3.15 7.93
CA ASN A 106 -14.67 -4.26 7.33
C ASN A 106 -13.88 -4.85 6.16
N LEU A 107 -14.12 -6.11 5.85
CA LEU A 107 -13.75 -6.65 4.54
C LEU A 107 -14.68 -6.06 3.46
N PRO A 108 -14.19 -5.90 2.21
CA PRO A 108 -15.02 -5.47 1.10
C PRO A 108 -16.29 -6.32 0.97
N SER A 109 -17.40 -5.70 0.66
CA SER A 109 -18.71 -6.38 0.56
C SER A 109 -18.73 -7.48 -0.50
N GLU A 110 -17.89 -7.35 -1.53
CA GLU A 110 -17.70 -8.36 -2.58
C GLU A 110 -17.03 -9.63 -2.05
N ILE A 111 -16.29 -9.53 -0.94
CA ILE A 111 -15.57 -10.65 -0.29
C ILE A 111 -16.36 -11.17 0.91
N SER A 112 -16.92 -10.27 1.71
CA SER A 112 -17.69 -10.60 2.90
C SER A 112 -19.01 -9.84 2.92
N PRO A 113 -20.08 -10.40 2.33
CA PRO A 113 -21.40 -9.76 2.34
C PRO A 113 -21.93 -9.52 3.77
N SER A 114 -21.51 -10.33 4.74
CA SER A 114 -21.86 -10.18 6.17
C SER A 114 -21.10 -9.03 6.87
N LYS A 115 -20.23 -8.31 6.15
CA LYS A 115 -19.40 -7.23 6.71
C LYS A 115 -18.58 -7.68 7.91
N GLU A 116 -17.84 -8.75 7.73
CA GLU A 116 -16.93 -9.25 8.77
C GLU A 116 -15.96 -8.14 9.19
N ILE A 117 -15.91 -7.91 10.49
CA ILE A 117 -15.01 -6.90 11.09
C ILE A 117 -13.62 -7.52 11.21
N LEU A 118 -12.67 -6.88 10.55
CA LEU A 118 -11.27 -7.21 10.66
C LEU A 118 -10.63 -6.36 11.76
N GLN A 119 -10.07 -7.02 12.77
CA GLN A 119 -9.38 -6.39 13.89
C GLN A 119 -7.98 -6.96 13.99
N ARG A 120 -6.94 -6.12 13.84
CA ARG A 120 -5.55 -6.59 13.81
C ARG A 120 -4.59 -5.58 14.42
N PHE A 121 -3.54 -6.11 15.03
CA PHE A 121 -2.32 -5.36 15.25
C PHE A 121 -1.47 -5.37 13.98
N ALA A 122 -0.89 -4.22 13.66
CA ALA A 122 0.00 -4.06 12.52
C ALA A 122 1.13 -3.08 12.85
N VAL A 123 2.21 -3.17 12.08
CA VAL A 123 3.35 -2.26 12.19
C VAL A 123 3.38 -1.32 10.98
N VAL A 124 3.63 -0.04 11.20
CA VAL A 124 3.79 0.95 10.13
C VAL A 124 5.16 0.76 9.48
N GLN A 125 5.22 -0.13 8.50
CA GLN A 125 6.46 -0.52 7.82
C GLN A 125 6.64 0.15 6.45
N ASP A 126 5.61 0.85 5.98
CA ASP A 126 5.64 1.47 4.66
C ASP A 126 5.01 2.86 4.66
N THR A 127 5.22 3.59 3.58
CA THR A 127 4.64 4.90 3.30
C THR A 127 4.56 5.10 1.79
N GLY A 128 3.82 6.09 1.34
CA GLY A 128 3.71 6.41 -0.07
C GLY A 128 3.41 7.87 -0.33
N GLY A 129 3.79 8.35 -1.51
CA GLY A 129 3.56 9.75 -1.91
C GLY A 129 2.10 10.18 -1.88
N ALA A 130 1.18 9.24 -2.14
CA ALA A 130 -0.26 9.46 -2.11
C ALA A 130 -0.91 9.17 -0.75
N ILE A 131 -0.17 8.61 0.21
CA ILE A 131 -0.67 8.31 1.55
C ILE A 131 -0.43 9.54 2.42
N ARG A 132 -1.45 10.36 2.55
CA ARG A 132 -1.38 11.65 3.25
C ARG A 132 -2.55 11.83 4.20
N GLY A 133 -2.24 12.46 5.38
CA GLY A 133 -3.22 12.72 6.43
C GLY A 133 -3.55 11.50 7.28
N HIS A 134 -4.35 11.74 8.33
CA HIS A 134 -4.75 10.71 9.31
C HIS A 134 -5.88 9.82 8.82
N GLY A 135 -6.56 10.18 7.73
CA GLY A 135 -7.70 9.46 7.20
C GLY A 135 -7.35 8.38 6.17
N ARG A 136 -6.06 8.06 5.99
CA ARG A 136 -5.65 7.06 5.00
C ARG A 136 -4.58 6.12 5.54
N ALA A 137 -4.86 4.83 5.37
CA ALA A 137 -3.92 3.76 5.60
C ALA A 137 -4.10 2.68 4.53
N ASP A 138 -3.01 2.14 4.04
CA ASP A 138 -3.03 1.08 3.03
C ASP A 138 -2.50 -0.21 3.67
N ILE A 139 -3.33 -1.26 3.70
CA ILE A 139 -3.00 -2.55 4.30
C ILE A 139 -2.32 -3.44 3.26
N PHE A 140 -1.21 -4.08 3.63
CA PHE A 140 -0.57 -5.07 2.78
C PHE A 140 -1.30 -6.42 2.90
N TRP A 141 -1.92 -6.87 1.82
CA TRP A 141 -2.69 -8.11 1.76
C TRP A 141 -1.90 -9.33 1.29
N GLY A 142 -0.62 -9.15 0.99
CA GLY A 142 0.19 -10.23 0.44
C GLY A 142 0.31 -10.17 -1.09
N ARG A 143 0.38 -11.33 -1.72
CA ARG A 143 0.66 -11.47 -3.16
C ARG A 143 -0.33 -12.42 -3.84
N GLY A 144 -0.37 -12.31 -5.17
CA GLY A 144 -1.15 -13.19 -6.03
C GLY A 144 -2.65 -12.89 -6.03
N THR A 145 -3.38 -13.73 -6.72
CA THR A 145 -4.82 -13.55 -6.95
C THR A 145 -5.66 -13.43 -5.67
N PRO A 146 -5.40 -14.18 -4.58
CA PRO A 146 -6.17 -14.01 -3.35
C PRO A 146 -6.03 -12.61 -2.75
N ALA A 147 -4.80 -12.09 -2.68
CA ALA A 147 -4.54 -10.74 -2.19
C ALA A 147 -5.14 -9.66 -3.11
N GLU A 148 -5.04 -9.83 -4.44
CA GLU A 148 -5.60 -8.90 -5.42
C GLU A 148 -7.13 -8.81 -5.31
N LYS A 149 -7.82 -9.91 -5.05
CA LYS A 149 -9.27 -9.94 -4.87
C LYS A 149 -9.73 -9.09 -3.68
N ILE A 150 -8.97 -9.08 -2.59
CA ILE A 150 -9.30 -8.29 -1.40
C ILE A 150 -8.84 -6.84 -1.56
N ALA A 151 -7.57 -6.65 -1.93
CA ALA A 151 -6.96 -5.33 -2.04
C ALA A 151 -7.57 -4.46 -3.16
N GLY A 152 -8.02 -5.09 -4.25
CA GLY A 152 -8.56 -4.38 -5.40
C GLY A 152 -9.80 -3.54 -5.09
N PRO A 153 -10.85 -4.09 -4.47
CA PRO A 153 -12.05 -3.37 -4.09
C PRO A 153 -11.92 -2.62 -2.76
N MET A 154 -10.85 -2.86 -1.97
CA MET A 154 -10.70 -2.30 -0.61
C MET A 154 -10.71 -0.77 -0.60
N LYS A 155 -11.73 -0.21 0.00
CA LYS A 155 -11.93 1.24 0.23
C LYS A 155 -12.74 1.50 1.48
N GLU A 156 -12.75 0.54 2.39
CA GLU A 156 -13.61 0.53 3.57
C GLU A 156 -13.14 1.57 4.60
N ASN A 157 -14.10 2.15 5.30
CA ASN A 157 -13.83 2.97 6.46
C ASN A 157 -13.38 2.11 7.64
N GLY A 158 -12.56 2.69 8.51
CA GLY A 158 -12.07 2.00 9.69
C GLY A 158 -11.60 2.94 10.78
N ARG A 159 -11.11 2.37 11.86
CA ARG A 159 -10.47 3.08 12.97
C ARG A 159 -9.05 2.56 13.14
N ILE A 160 -8.13 3.46 13.47
CA ILE A 160 -6.74 3.12 13.73
C ILE A 160 -6.33 3.76 15.04
N PHE A 161 -5.72 2.98 15.90
CA PHE A 161 -5.22 3.38 17.21
C PHE A 161 -3.71 3.20 17.22
N LEU A 162 -2.97 4.30 17.35
CA LEU A 162 -1.52 4.23 17.56
C LEU A 162 -1.26 3.85 19.02
N LEU A 163 -0.48 2.79 19.23
CA LEU A 163 -0.07 2.38 20.55
C LEU A 163 1.23 3.09 20.92
N VAL A 164 1.22 3.69 22.10
CA VAL A 164 2.39 4.37 22.66
C VAL A 164 2.68 3.84 24.06
N ALA A 165 3.94 3.69 24.41
CA ALA A 165 4.33 3.31 25.75
C ALA A 165 3.91 4.40 26.77
N ARG A 166 3.48 3.99 27.96
CA ARG A 166 3.23 4.94 29.04
C ARG A 166 4.56 5.52 29.56
N LYS A 167 4.54 6.80 29.89
CA LYS A 167 5.72 7.50 30.39
C LYS A 167 6.37 6.84 31.62
N GLU A 168 5.56 6.27 32.50
CA GLU A 168 6.01 5.56 33.70
C GLU A 168 6.87 4.34 33.37
N VAL A 169 6.51 3.59 32.32
CA VAL A 169 7.25 2.41 31.87
C VAL A 169 8.61 2.81 31.27
N LEU A 170 8.63 3.89 30.49
CA LEU A 170 9.89 4.41 29.89
C LEU A 170 10.88 4.89 30.96
N ASN A 171 10.38 5.50 32.05
CA ASN A 171 11.23 5.94 33.16
C ASN A 171 11.83 4.75 33.92
N ALA A 172 11.06 3.67 34.14
CA ALA A 172 11.53 2.46 34.81
C ALA A 172 12.68 1.76 34.02
N GLU A 173 12.60 1.71 32.68
CA GLU A 173 13.65 1.16 31.84
C GLU A 173 14.94 2.01 31.88
N SER A 174 14.82 3.34 31.98
CA SER A 174 15.97 4.22 32.09
C SER A 174 16.70 4.04 33.43
N GLU A 175 16.01 3.77 34.52
CA GLU A 175 16.58 3.50 35.82
C GLU A 175 17.33 2.14 35.85
N ILE A 176 16.76 1.11 35.22
CA ILE A 176 17.42 -0.21 35.10
C ILE A 176 18.70 -0.13 34.27
N SER A 177 18.67 0.60 33.16
CA SER A 177 19.86 0.78 32.30
C SER A 177 21.02 1.53 33.00
N THR A 178 20.69 2.45 33.91
CA THR A 178 21.66 3.21 34.68
C THR A 178 22.28 2.36 35.81
N THR A 179 21.59 1.34 36.27
CA THR A 179 22.08 0.45 37.37
C THR A 179 23.01 -0.65 36.85
N LEU A 180 23.04 -0.93 35.54
CA LEU A 180 23.86 -1.96 34.90
C LEU A 180 25.18 -1.42 34.27
N ALA A 181 25.46 -0.15 34.39
CA ALA A 181 26.69 0.54 33.95
C ALA A 181 27.66 0.79 35.12
#